data_3b67b4932f980a612a728eab5e7384bf
#
_entry.id   3b67b4932f980a612a728eab5e7384bf
#
_cell.length_a   1.000
_cell.length_b   1.000
_cell.length_c   1.000
_cell.angle_alpha   90.00
_cell.angle_beta   90.00
_cell.angle_gamma   90.00
#
_symmetry.space_group_name_H-M   'P 1'
#
loop_
_entity.id
_entity.type
_entity.pdbx_description
1 polymer ?
#
loop_
_entity_poly.entity_id
_entity_poly.type
_entity_poly.pdbx_seq_one_letter_code
_entity_poly.pdbx_strand_id
1 'polypeptide(L)'
;MGGIKELIDTKEFYFAAGAATIALTYGVYKFAKYLDFQDEYFQTVNNWCWVKQKCTSNRRVLVLGLDGAGKTKFVTCFHPNANPRDTVMDPAPTVGFCVKSVPIGDTCFDIWDVGGAVDGRSYWREFLLDIDVVVWVVDSSASERFFESRCALHRFLRHPETRGLPVMIIASKQDCRSALPQEDVFRAMGVDIHKHNEFSIIGTSLPSTGERKGIWQAYKMITRMSPNYMNRMNHIRAVENKVNNTKHDKVKRGDKALVC
;
A
#
# COMPACT_ATOMS: atom_id res chain seq x y z
N MET A 1 -27.58 50.15 -38.58
CA MET A 1 -26.34 49.37 -38.86
C MET A 1 -25.58 48.90 -37.62
N GLY A 2 -26.01 49.27 -36.40
CA GLY A 2 -25.37 48.87 -35.15
C GLY A 2 -25.70 47.43 -34.65
N GLY A 3 -26.95 46.99 -34.84
CA GLY A 3 -27.41 45.71 -34.22
C GLY A 3 -26.85 44.43 -34.81
N ILE A 4 -26.34 44.44 -36.05
CA ILE A 4 -25.74 43.22 -36.65
C ILE A 4 -24.30 43.03 -36.20
N LYS A 5 -23.54 44.11 -35.94
CA LYS A 5 -22.19 44.03 -35.40
C LYS A 5 -22.16 43.50 -33.95
N GLU A 6 -23.08 43.96 -33.08
CA GLU A 6 -23.23 43.44 -31.72
C GLU A 6 -23.64 41.97 -31.68
N LEU A 7 -24.45 41.52 -32.65
CA LEU A 7 -24.87 40.10 -32.73
C LEU A 7 -23.74 39.17 -33.21
N ILE A 8 -22.85 39.69 -34.05
CA ILE A 8 -21.67 38.95 -34.51
C ILE A 8 -20.64 38.88 -33.38
N ASP A 9 -20.36 39.95 -32.67
CA ASP A 9 -19.46 40.00 -31.53
C ASP A 9 -19.92 39.07 -30.39
N THR A 10 -21.22 39.00 -30.14
CA THR A 10 -21.76 38.05 -29.14
C THR A 10 -21.61 36.59 -29.57
N LYS A 11 -21.83 36.27 -30.85
CA LYS A 11 -21.66 34.91 -31.37
C LYS A 11 -20.20 34.48 -31.37
N GLU A 12 -19.29 35.34 -31.75
CA GLU A 12 -17.84 35.07 -31.68
C GLU A 12 -17.38 34.89 -30.22
N PHE A 13 -17.90 35.68 -29.29
CA PHE A 13 -17.63 35.54 -27.87
C PHE A 13 -18.11 34.18 -27.32
N TYR A 14 -19.34 33.75 -27.66
CA TYR A 14 -19.85 32.44 -27.24
C TYR A 14 -19.11 31.29 -27.91
N PHE A 15 -18.63 31.45 -29.13
CA PHE A 15 -17.83 30.44 -29.82
C PHE A 15 -16.44 30.32 -29.20
N ALA A 16 -15.79 31.43 -28.87
CA ALA A 16 -14.50 31.46 -28.18
C ALA A 16 -14.61 30.92 -26.76
N ALA A 17 -15.65 31.27 -26.00
CA ALA A 17 -15.92 30.75 -24.68
C ALA A 17 -16.21 29.24 -24.70
N GLY A 18 -16.96 28.75 -25.67
CA GLY A 18 -17.21 27.32 -25.88
C GLY A 18 -15.94 26.53 -26.21
N ALA A 19 -15.10 27.05 -27.09
CA ALA A 19 -13.82 26.46 -27.45
C ALA A 19 -12.85 26.42 -26.25
N ALA A 20 -12.79 27.51 -25.46
CA ALA A 20 -12.00 27.58 -24.26
C ALA A 20 -12.47 26.57 -23.19
N THR A 21 -13.80 26.41 -23.04
CA THR A 21 -14.37 25.43 -22.11
C THR A 21 -14.05 23.99 -22.53
N ILE A 22 -14.13 23.67 -23.81
CA ILE A 22 -13.78 22.35 -24.36
C ILE A 22 -12.27 22.09 -24.17
N ALA A 23 -11.42 23.08 -24.44
CA ALA A 23 -9.99 22.97 -24.26
C ALA A 23 -9.62 22.74 -22.76
N LEU A 24 -10.30 23.46 -21.85
CA LEU A 24 -10.10 23.29 -20.39
C LEU A 24 -10.57 21.93 -19.91
N THR A 25 -11.77 21.48 -20.34
CA THR A 25 -12.29 20.16 -19.96
C THR A 25 -11.44 19.02 -20.53
N TYR A 26 -10.94 19.16 -21.77
CA TYR A 26 -10.02 18.21 -22.37
C TYR A 26 -8.67 18.22 -21.66
N GLY A 27 -8.16 19.39 -21.28
CA GLY A 27 -6.93 19.55 -20.49
C GLY A 27 -7.05 18.89 -19.10
N VAL A 28 -8.16 19.15 -18.40
CA VAL A 28 -8.46 18.51 -17.10
C VAL A 28 -8.62 16.99 -17.24
N TYR A 29 -9.31 16.52 -18.29
CA TYR A 29 -9.44 15.09 -18.58
C TYR A 29 -8.09 14.43 -18.88
N LYS A 30 -7.27 15.06 -19.73
CA LYS A 30 -5.90 14.59 -20.01
C LYS A 30 -5.03 14.59 -18.78
N PHE A 31 -5.13 15.63 -17.94
CA PHE A 31 -4.39 15.75 -16.69
C PHE A 31 -4.85 14.73 -15.67
N ALA A 32 -6.16 14.52 -15.52
CA ALA A 32 -6.69 13.46 -14.65
C ALA A 32 -6.27 12.06 -15.12
N LYS A 33 -6.33 11.82 -16.44
CA LYS A 33 -5.84 10.58 -17.04
C LYS A 33 -4.33 10.41 -16.86
N TYR A 34 -3.57 11.48 -16.94
CA TYR A 34 -2.13 11.50 -16.67
C TYR A 34 -1.83 11.19 -15.18
N LEU A 35 -2.64 11.74 -14.26
CA LEU A 35 -2.55 11.44 -12.82
C LEU A 35 -2.95 10.01 -12.45
N ASP A 36 -3.92 9.43 -13.16
CA ASP A 36 -4.38 8.06 -12.91
C ASP A 36 -3.47 6.99 -13.53
N PHE A 37 -2.68 7.35 -14.54
CA PHE A 37 -2.08 6.36 -15.43
C PHE A 37 -0.57 6.17 -15.26
N GLN A 38 0.16 6.92 -14.41
CA GLN A 38 1.63 6.85 -14.50
C GLN A 38 2.34 6.70 -13.17
N ASP A 39 2.90 5.50 -12.96
CA ASP A 39 4.02 5.26 -12.07
C ASP A 39 5.26 6.14 -12.44
N GLU A 40 5.39 6.54 -13.70
CA GLU A 40 6.34 7.56 -14.19
C GLU A 40 6.08 8.95 -13.59
N TYR A 41 4.81 9.33 -13.45
CA TYR A 41 4.41 10.57 -12.79
C TYR A 41 4.71 10.54 -11.29
N PHE A 42 4.53 9.40 -10.64
CA PHE A 42 4.93 9.19 -9.25
C PHE A 42 6.42 9.51 -9.04
N GLN A 43 7.30 9.05 -9.93
CA GLN A 43 8.71 9.37 -9.91
C GLN A 43 8.98 10.86 -10.17
N THR A 44 8.24 11.49 -11.08
CA THR A 44 8.43 12.91 -11.46
C THR A 44 7.96 13.86 -10.37
N VAL A 45 6.80 13.62 -9.75
CA VAL A 45 6.29 14.43 -8.65
C VAL A 45 7.21 14.36 -7.43
N ASN A 46 7.74 13.20 -7.14
CA ASN A 46 8.69 13.05 -6.04
C ASN A 46 10.04 13.70 -6.33
N ASN A 47 10.49 13.77 -7.58
CA ASN A 47 11.67 14.53 -7.96
C ASN A 47 11.50 16.05 -7.79
N TRP A 48 10.28 16.57 -7.84
CA TRP A 48 9.96 17.98 -7.62
C TRP A 48 9.89 18.36 -6.13
N CYS A 49 9.60 17.39 -5.24
CA CYS A 49 9.48 17.60 -3.79
C CYS A 49 10.82 17.60 -3.04
N TRP A 50 11.95 17.77 -3.71
CA TRP A 50 13.31 17.69 -3.16
C TRP A 50 13.80 18.88 -2.33
N VAL A 51 12.95 19.75 -1.91
CA VAL A 51 13.28 20.60 -0.76
C VAL A 51 13.21 19.68 0.46
N LYS A 52 14.30 19.59 1.24
CA LYS A 52 14.41 18.84 2.51
C LYS A 52 13.15 18.98 3.35
N GLN A 53 12.12 18.21 3.00
CA GLN A 53 10.85 18.26 3.70
C GLN A 53 11.00 17.38 4.93
N LYS A 54 10.90 17.99 6.09
CA LYS A 54 10.90 17.27 7.36
C LYS A 54 9.63 16.44 7.39
N CYS A 55 9.77 15.12 7.23
CA CYS A 55 8.62 14.22 7.34
C CYS A 55 7.92 14.47 8.68
N THR A 56 6.63 14.76 8.62
CA THR A 56 5.79 15.00 9.80
C THR A 56 5.17 13.73 10.34
N SER A 57 5.12 12.68 9.51
CA SER A 57 4.60 11.37 9.87
C SER A 57 5.55 10.26 9.39
N ASN A 58 5.57 9.17 10.14
CA ASN A 58 6.28 7.95 9.78
C ASN A 58 5.29 6.79 9.65
N ARG A 59 5.49 5.91 8.67
CA ARG A 59 4.69 4.73 8.39
C ARG A 59 5.57 3.52 8.22
N ARG A 60 5.30 2.47 8.97
CA ARG A 60 6.03 1.21 8.89
C ARG A 60 5.25 0.20 8.07
N VAL A 61 5.80 -0.20 6.94
CA VAL A 61 5.20 -1.11 5.98
C VAL A 61 5.99 -2.41 5.97
N LEU A 62 5.34 -3.52 6.30
CA LEU A 62 5.96 -4.85 6.29
C LEU A 62 5.59 -5.58 4.99
N VAL A 63 6.58 -5.88 4.15
CA VAL A 63 6.39 -6.55 2.86
C VAL A 63 6.75 -8.02 2.98
N LEU A 64 5.76 -8.87 2.84
CA LEU A 64 5.83 -10.33 2.97
C LEU A 64 5.31 -11.04 1.72
N GLY A 65 5.54 -12.32 1.63
CA GLY A 65 5.12 -13.21 0.54
C GLY A 65 6.18 -14.25 0.25
N LEU A 66 5.86 -15.19 -0.64
CA LEU A 66 6.78 -16.27 -0.99
C LEU A 66 8.05 -15.74 -1.67
N ASP A 67 9.07 -16.57 -1.73
CA ASP A 67 10.24 -16.35 -2.58
C ASP A 67 9.82 -16.22 -4.06
N GLY A 68 10.50 -15.36 -4.83
CA GLY A 68 10.16 -15.12 -6.23
C GLY A 68 8.86 -14.33 -6.48
N ALA A 69 8.10 -13.96 -5.45
CA ALA A 69 6.82 -13.24 -5.60
C ALA A 69 6.96 -11.78 -6.09
N GLY A 70 8.17 -11.23 -6.16
CA GLY A 70 8.39 -9.86 -6.64
C GLY A 70 8.42 -8.79 -5.54
N LYS A 71 8.56 -9.16 -4.25
CA LYS A 71 8.62 -8.23 -3.11
C LYS A 71 9.67 -7.13 -3.28
N THR A 72 10.92 -7.52 -3.45
CA THR A 72 12.06 -6.61 -3.62
C THR A 72 11.91 -5.73 -4.86
N LYS A 73 11.36 -6.25 -5.95
CA LYS A 73 11.04 -5.47 -7.15
C LYS A 73 9.99 -4.40 -6.84
N PHE A 74 8.92 -4.78 -6.14
CA PHE A 74 7.89 -3.84 -5.68
C PHE A 74 8.49 -2.73 -4.82
N VAL A 75 9.27 -3.09 -3.77
CA VAL A 75 9.90 -2.12 -2.86
C VAL A 75 10.88 -1.21 -3.61
N THR A 76 11.64 -1.73 -4.56
CA THR A 76 12.57 -0.94 -5.37
C THR A 76 11.82 0.04 -6.26
N CYS A 77 10.72 -0.38 -6.90
CA CYS A 77 9.89 0.50 -7.72
C CYS A 77 9.08 1.50 -6.89
N PHE A 78 8.80 1.20 -5.63
CA PHE A 78 8.12 2.12 -4.72
C PHE A 78 8.99 3.31 -4.31
N HIS A 79 10.30 3.19 -4.42
CA HIS A 79 11.23 4.26 -4.12
C HIS A 79 11.30 5.25 -5.30
N PRO A 80 10.95 6.55 -5.11
CA PRO A 80 10.90 7.53 -6.20
C PRO A 80 12.25 7.79 -6.86
N ASN A 81 13.33 7.62 -6.11
CA ASN A 81 14.71 7.77 -6.61
C ASN A 81 15.40 6.44 -6.84
N ALA A 82 14.65 5.39 -7.09
CA ALA A 82 15.26 4.14 -7.47
C ALA A 82 16.13 4.35 -8.71
N ASN A 83 17.39 3.88 -8.63
CA ASN A 83 18.26 3.91 -9.78
C ASN A 83 17.53 3.18 -10.94
N PRO A 84 17.46 3.78 -12.14
CA PRO A 84 16.83 3.11 -13.29
C PRO A 84 17.37 1.70 -13.54
N ARG A 85 18.66 1.46 -13.28
CA ARG A 85 19.27 0.13 -13.39
C ARG A 85 18.68 -0.87 -12.39
N ASP A 86 18.48 -0.46 -11.12
CA ASP A 86 17.93 -1.33 -10.07
C ASP A 86 16.48 -1.68 -10.33
N THR A 87 15.75 -0.81 -11.02
CA THR A 87 14.35 -1.03 -11.37
C THR A 87 14.18 -1.90 -12.62
N VAL A 88 15.18 -1.99 -13.48
CA VAL A 88 15.17 -2.81 -14.69
C VAL A 88 15.60 -4.25 -14.40
N MET A 89 16.59 -4.45 -13.54
CA MET A 89 17.09 -5.78 -13.20
C MET A 89 16.15 -6.49 -12.21
N ASP A 90 16.01 -7.80 -12.39
CA ASP A 90 15.38 -8.64 -11.39
C ASP A 90 16.33 -8.78 -10.19
N PRO A 91 15.86 -8.46 -8.97
CA PRO A 91 16.71 -8.53 -7.79
C PRO A 91 17.00 -9.99 -7.42
N ALA A 92 18.20 -10.22 -6.87
CA ALA A 92 18.52 -11.49 -6.26
C ALA A 92 17.57 -11.79 -5.07
N PRO A 93 17.34 -13.07 -4.74
CA PRO A 93 16.56 -13.44 -3.57
C PRO A 93 17.05 -12.75 -2.29
N THR A 94 16.15 -12.15 -1.53
CA THR A 94 16.49 -11.49 -0.27
C THR A 94 16.82 -12.52 0.80
N VAL A 95 18.04 -12.50 1.31
CA VAL A 95 18.46 -13.27 2.48
C VAL A 95 18.28 -12.37 3.71
N GLY A 96 17.46 -12.81 4.69
CA GLY A 96 17.11 -11.99 5.85
C GLY A 96 16.10 -10.89 5.52
N PHE A 97 16.43 -9.64 5.78
CA PHE A 97 15.56 -8.50 5.53
C PHE A 97 16.35 -7.26 5.10
N CYS A 98 15.68 -6.31 4.48
CA CYS A 98 16.20 -5.00 4.13
C CYS A 98 15.19 -3.93 4.51
N VAL A 99 15.65 -2.81 5.08
CA VAL A 99 14.79 -1.66 5.38
C VAL A 99 15.14 -0.52 4.45
N LYS A 100 14.11 0.05 3.82
CA LYS A 100 14.23 1.24 2.96
C LYS A 100 13.31 2.32 3.48
N SER A 101 13.87 3.49 3.80
CA SER A 101 13.09 4.67 4.18
C SER A 101 12.84 5.52 2.94
N VAL A 102 11.58 5.71 2.60
CA VAL A 102 11.12 6.37 1.38
C VAL A 102 10.31 7.60 1.76
N PRO A 103 10.86 8.81 1.67
CA PRO A 103 10.10 10.03 1.89
C PRO A 103 9.21 10.33 0.68
N ILE A 104 7.89 10.46 0.92
CA ILE A 104 6.92 10.82 -0.11
C ILE A 104 5.98 11.88 0.47
N GLY A 105 6.05 13.11 -0.04
CA GLY A 105 5.35 14.24 0.55
C GLY A 105 5.76 14.45 2.00
N ASP A 106 4.81 14.59 2.90
CA ASP A 106 5.05 14.79 4.34
C ASP A 106 5.24 13.50 5.12
N THR A 107 5.17 12.33 4.46
CA THR A 107 5.24 11.02 5.09
C THR A 107 6.52 10.30 4.72
N CYS A 108 7.19 9.74 5.71
CA CYS A 108 8.29 8.78 5.51
C CYS A 108 7.76 7.35 5.64
N PHE A 109 8.00 6.52 4.63
CA PHE A 109 7.65 5.11 4.64
C PHE A 109 8.89 4.29 4.97
N ASP A 110 8.92 3.64 6.13
CA ASP A 110 9.93 2.64 6.48
C ASP A 110 9.44 1.28 6.01
N ILE A 111 9.95 0.82 4.88
CA ILE A 111 9.52 -0.40 4.21
C ILE A 111 10.48 -1.53 4.56
N TRP A 112 9.95 -2.55 5.21
CA TRP A 112 10.66 -3.76 5.62
C TRP A 112 10.42 -4.85 4.58
N ASP A 113 11.39 -5.07 3.67
CA ASP A 113 11.40 -6.15 2.69
C ASP A 113 12.00 -7.40 3.33
N VAL A 114 11.17 -8.40 3.62
CA VAL A 114 11.60 -9.61 4.33
C VAL A 114 11.64 -10.80 3.37
N GLY A 115 12.69 -11.61 3.49
CA GLY A 115 12.89 -12.82 2.69
C GLY A 115 11.72 -13.80 2.78
N GLY A 116 11.38 -14.42 1.65
CA GLY A 116 10.23 -15.33 1.52
C GLY A 116 10.60 -16.81 1.49
N ALA A 117 11.88 -17.18 1.66
CA ALA A 117 12.33 -18.56 1.72
C ALA A 117 11.68 -19.32 2.89
N VAL A 118 11.45 -20.61 2.71
CA VAL A 118 10.71 -21.46 3.68
C VAL A 118 11.29 -21.35 5.08
N ASP A 119 12.62 -21.42 5.20
CA ASP A 119 13.32 -21.40 6.49
C ASP A 119 13.20 -20.05 7.20
N GLY A 120 13.04 -18.96 6.45
CA GLY A 120 12.92 -17.60 7.00
C GLY A 120 11.50 -17.21 7.47
N ARG A 121 10.46 -17.93 7.05
CA ARG A 121 9.07 -17.53 7.32
C ARG A 121 8.66 -17.61 8.80
N SER A 122 9.35 -18.41 9.59
CA SER A 122 9.13 -18.51 11.04
C SER A 122 9.46 -17.20 11.76
N TYR A 123 10.34 -16.40 11.20
CA TYR A 123 10.78 -15.12 11.77
C TYR A 123 9.89 -13.92 11.38
N TRP A 124 8.92 -14.07 10.49
CA TRP A 124 8.06 -12.97 10.06
C TRP A 124 7.31 -12.27 11.19
N ARG A 125 6.99 -13.01 12.25
CA ARG A 125 6.34 -12.47 13.45
C ARG A 125 7.20 -11.47 14.23
N GLU A 126 8.53 -11.63 14.17
CA GLU A 126 9.47 -10.75 14.90
C GLU A 126 9.44 -9.30 14.35
N PHE A 127 8.90 -9.11 13.12
CA PHE A 127 8.78 -7.82 12.48
C PHE A 127 7.43 -7.11 12.75
N LEU A 128 6.54 -7.70 13.58
CA LEU A 128 5.19 -7.14 13.81
C LEU A 128 5.17 -5.91 14.72
N LEU A 129 6.27 -5.60 15.39
CA LEU A 129 6.31 -4.47 16.31
C LEU A 129 6.14 -3.15 15.56
N ASP A 130 5.11 -2.39 15.95
CA ASP A 130 4.80 -1.05 15.43
C ASP A 130 4.57 -0.98 13.90
N ILE A 131 4.09 -2.06 13.28
CA ILE A 131 3.70 -2.06 11.87
C ILE A 131 2.34 -1.40 11.67
N ASP A 132 2.25 -0.53 10.66
CA ASP A 132 1.01 0.14 10.27
C ASP A 132 0.21 -0.63 9.22
N VAL A 133 0.91 -1.27 8.27
CA VAL A 133 0.31 -1.99 7.14
C VAL A 133 1.18 -3.19 6.76
N VAL A 134 0.54 -4.31 6.48
CA VAL A 134 1.19 -5.47 5.85
C VAL A 134 0.89 -5.46 4.36
N VAL A 135 1.92 -5.60 3.55
CA VAL A 135 1.84 -5.81 2.10
C VAL A 135 2.18 -7.27 1.81
N TRP A 136 1.19 -8.03 1.35
CA TRP A 136 1.35 -9.43 0.99
C TRP A 136 1.47 -9.58 -0.52
N VAL A 137 2.65 -9.96 -1.00
CA VAL A 137 2.92 -10.07 -2.45
C VAL A 137 2.71 -11.50 -2.93
N VAL A 138 1.88 -11.65 -3.96
CA VAL A 138 1.54 -12.92 -4.60
C VAL A 138 1.93 -12.86 -6.07
N ASP A 139 2.69 -13.83 -6.55
CA ASP A 139 2.97 -13.98 -7.98
C ASP A 139 1.69 -14.47 -8.70
N SER A 140 1.04 -13.61 -9.45
CA SER A 140 -0.20 -13.94 -10.15
C SER A 140 -0.01 -14.87 -11.35
N SER A 141 1.23 -15.09 -11.80
CA SER A 141 1.56 -15.98 -12.90
C SER A 141 1.84 -17.43 -12.48
N ALA A 142 2.00 -17.66 -11.17
CA ALA A 142 2.36 -18.95 -10.56
C ALA A 142 1.19 -19.52 -9.75
N SER A 143 0.09 -19.87 -10.44
CA SER A 143 -1.14 -20.36 -9.80
C SER A 143 -0.95 -21.62 -8.97
N GLU A 144 0.01 -22.46 -9.33
CA GLU A 144 0.41 -23.68 -8.59
C GLU A 144 0.95 -23.37 -7.19
N ARG A 145 1.43 -22.15 -6.96
CA ARG A 145 1.94 -21.71 -5.65
C ARG A 145 0.89 -20.96 -4.80
N PHE A 146 -0.31 -20.75 -5.30
CA PHE A 146 -1.34 -20.02 -4.54
C PHE A 146 -1.72 -20.72 -3.25
N PHE A 147 -1.81 -22.04 -3.26
CA PHE A 147 -2.07 -22.79 -2.03
C PHE A 147 -0.98 -22.60 -0.98
N GLU A 148 0.29 -22.64 -1.39
CA GLU A 148 1.43 -22.35 -0.51
C GLU A 148 1.36 -20.94 0.05
N SER A 149 1.12 -19.94 -0.81
CA SER A 149 0.99 -18.54 -0.41
C SER A 149 -0.16 -18.32 0.56
N ARG A 150 -1.33 -18.91 0.27
CA ARG A 150 -2.49 -18.90 1.16
C ARG A 150 -2.18 -19.49 2.53
N CYS A 151 -1.58 -20.68 2.57
CA CYS A 151 -1.22 -21.32 3.84
C CYS A 151 -0.25 -20.46 4.66
N ALA A 152 0.74 -19.84 4.02
CA ALA A 152 1.70 -18.96 4.67
C ALA A 152 1.02 -17.69 5.22
N LEU A 153 0.15 -17.04 4.42
CA LEU A 153 -0.63 -15.87 4.84
C LEU A 153 -1.51 -16.19 6.05
N HIS A 154 -2.29 -17.28 5.98
CA HIS A 154 -3.17 -17.65 7.07
C HIS A 154 -2.40 -18.04 8.34
N ARG A 155 -1.24 -18.68 8.21
CA ARG A 155 -0.36 -18.96 9.36
C ARG A 155 0.10 -17.66 10.01
N PHE A 156 0.52 -16.68 9.23
CA PHE A 156 0.93 -15.37 9.71
C PHE A 156 -0.25 -14.64 10.40
N LEU A 157 -1.44 -14.63 9.80
CA LEU A 157 -2.63 -13.95 10.33
C LEU A 157 -3.25 -14.63 11.57
N ARG A 158 -2.83 -15.83 11.92
CA ARG A 158 -3.22 -16.45 13.21
C ARG A 158 -2.55 -15.82 14.42
N HIS A 159 -1.49 -15.07 14.22
CA HIS A 159 -0.80 -14.39 15.30
C HIS A 159 -1.70 -13.32 15.92
N PRO A 160 -1.84 -13.27 17.26
CA PRO A 160 -2.70 -12.27 17.92
C PRO A 160 -2.34 -10.83 17.56
N GLU A 161 -1.05 -10.54 17.37
CA GLU A 161 -0.50 -9.23 17.05
C GLU A 161 -0.87 -8.74 15.64
N THR A 162 -1.27 -9.65 14.74
CA THR A 162 -1.75 -9.27 13.40
C THR A 162 -3.21 -8.83 13.40
N ARG A 163 -3.92 -9.00 14.52
CA ARG A 163 -5.34 -8.69 14.61
C ARG A 163 -5.59 -7.20 14.45
N GLY A 164 -6.43 -6.86 13.49
CA GLY A 164 -6.75 -5.46 13.16
C GLY A 164 -5.72 -4.78 12.27
N LEU A 165 -4.56 -5.40 11.96
CA LEU A 165 -3.63 -4.90 10.96
C LEU A 165 -4.30 -4.88 9.59
N PRO A 166 -4.25 -3.74 8.87
CA PRO A 166 -4.64 -3.72 7.48
C PRO A 166 -3.64 -4.51 6.63
N VAL A 167 -4.17 -5.28 5.69
CA VAL A 167 -3.38 -6.14 4.80
C VAL A 167 -3.70 -5.80 3.35
N MET A 168 -2.71 -5.31 2.63
CA MET A 168 -2.81 -5.08 1.20
C MET A 168 -2.20 -6.26 0.44
N ILE A 169 -2.99 -6.94 -0.37
CA ILE A 169 -2.52 -7.98 -1.26
C ILE A 169 -2.05 -7.33 -2.56
N ILE A 170 -0.85 -7.68 -3.00
CA ILE A 170 -0.32 -7.29 -4.31
C ILE A 170 -0.34 -8.51 -5.20
N ALA A 171 -1.19 -8.50 -6.23
CA ALA A 171 -1.13 -9.46 -7.33
C ALA A 171 -0.04 -9.01 -8.32
N SER A 172 1.18 -9.48 -8.11
CA SER A 172 2.36 -9.08 -8.90
C SER A 172 2.41 -9.78 -10.25
N LYS A 173 3.30 -9.30 -11.12
CA LYS A 173 3.58 -9.87 -12.46
C LYS A 173 2.36 -9.93 -13.38
N GLN A 174 1.47 -8.93 -13.30
CA GLN A 174 0.29 -8.81 -14.17
C GLN A 174 0.64 -8.61 -15.66
N ASP A 175 1.91 -8.39 -15.98
CA ASP A 175 2.45 -8.36 -17.33
C ASP A 175 2.66 -9.77 -17.94
N CYS A 176 2.68 -10.82 -17.14
CA CYS A 176 2.83 -12.18 -17.61
C CYS A 176 1.54 -12.69 -18.25
N ARG A 177 1.64 -13.43 -19.36
CA ARG A 177 0.48 -14.00 -20.06
C ARG A 177 -0.31 -15.02 -19.22
N SER A 178 0.36 -15.70 -18.29
CA SER A 178 -0.24 -16.67 -17.36
C SER A 178 -0.81 -16.03 -16.10
N ALA A 179 -0.68 -14.71 -15.95
CA ALA A 179 -1.15 -14.03 -14.75
C ALA A 179 -2.67 -14.09 -14.64
N LEU A 180 -3.16 -14.51 -13.47
CA LEU A 180 -4.58 -14.42 -13.15
C LEU A 180 -4.93 -12.97 -12.77
N PRO A 181 -6.17 -12.53 -13.10
CA PRO A 181 -6.69 -11.23 -12.66
C PRO A 181 -6.60 -11.08 -11.14
N GLN A 182 -6.40 -9.86 -10.67
CA GLN A 182 -6.25 -9.59 -9.24
C GLN A 182 -7.43 -10.09 -8.40
N GLU A 183 -8.66 -10.06 -8.93
CA GLU A 183 -9.87 -10.53 -8.26
C GLU A 183 -9.82 -12.06 -8.02
N ASP A 184 -9.24 -12.81 -8.97
CA ASP A 184 -9.06 -14.26 -8.86
C ASP A 184 -7.97 -14.60 -7.85
N VAL A 185 -6.88 -13.84 -7.85
CA VAL A 185 -5.82 -13.94 -6.83
C VAL A 185 -6.39 -13.66 -5.43
N PHE A 186 -7.23 -12.64 -5.28
CA PHE A 186 -7.87 -12.32 -4.00
C PHE A 186 -8.75 -13.47 -3.50
N ARG A 187 -9.59 -14.00 -4.37
CA ARG A 187 -10.43 -15.18 -4.06
C ARG A 187 -9.59 -16.39 -3.65
N ALA A 188 -8.48 -16.64 -4.38
CA ALA A 188 -7.57 -17.74 -4.06
C ALA A 188 -6.92 -17.62 -2.69
N MET A 189 -6.65 -16.39 -2.22
CA MET A 189 -6.10 -16.17 -0.88
C MET A 189 -7.10 -16.46 0.24
N GLY A 190 -8.41 -16.44 -0.01
CA GLY A 190 -9.45 -16.87 0.92
C GLY A 190 -9.41 -16.14 2.26
N VAL A 191 -9.22 -14.82 2.23
CA VAL A 191 -9.01 -14.01 3.44
C VAL A 191 -10.28 -13.65 4.20
N ASP A 192 -11.47 -14.00 3.67
CA ASP A 192 -12.79 -13.68 4.24
C ASP A 192 -13.01 -14.22 5.66
N ILE A 193 -12.25 -15.23 6.05
CA ILE A 193 -12.30 -15.80 7.40
C ILE A 193 -11.67 -14.90 8.47
N HIS A 194 -10.81 -13.96 8.07
CA HIS A 194 -10.10 -13.04 8.96
C HIS A 194 -10.87 -11.72 9.13
N LYS A 195 -12.08 -11.79 9.71
CA LYS A 195 -13.02 -10.65 9.84
C LYS A 195 -12.49 -9.46 10.65
N HIS A 196 -11.41 -9.62 11.36
CA HIS A 196 -10.81 -8.55 12.17
C HIS A 196 -9.81 -7.69 11.39
N ASN A 197 -9.37 -8.15 10.21
CA ASN A 197 -8.42 -7.44 9.38
C ASN A 197 -9.15 -6.78 8.21
N GLU A 198 -8.65 -5.63 7.79
CA GLU A 198 -9.08 -4.96 6.57
C GLU A 198 -8.20 -5.43 5.41
N PHE A 199 -8.82 -5.91 4.34
CA PHE A 199 -8.09 -6.39 3.16
C PHE A 199 -8.37 -5.52 1.96
N SER A 200 -7.34 -5.30 1.16
CA SER A 200 -7.45 -4.71 -0.17
C SER A 200 -6.56 -5.46 -1.15
N ILE A 201 -6.80 -5.31 -2.44
CA ILE A 201 -5.97 -5.90 -3.47
C ILE A 201 -5.63 -4.91 -4.57
N ILE A 202 -4.43 -5.02 -5.11
CA ILE A 202 -3.97 -4.23 -6.27
C ILE A 202 -3.14 -5.15 -7.16
N GLY A 203 -3.43 -5.10 -8.47
CA GLY A 203 -2.59 -5.71 -9.48
C GLY A 203 -1.39 -4.81 -9.80
N THR A 204 -0.19 -5.38 -9.86
CA THR A 204 1.01 -4.66 -10.28
C THR A 204 1.68 -5.34 -11.47
N SER A 205 2.14 -4.52 -12.39
CA SER A 205 2.93 -4.90 -13.54
C SER A 205 4.24 -4.11 -13.51
N LEU A 206 5.34 -4.77 -13.23
CA LEU A 206 6.65 -4.16 -13.04
C LEU A 206 7.67 -4.81 -13.99
N PRO A 207 7.46 -4.74 -15.31
CA PRO A 207 8.36 -5.34 -16.27
C PRO A 207 9.74 -4.66 -16.24
N SER A 208 10.77 -5.36 -16.69
CA SER A 208 12.12 -4.83 -16.80
C SER A 208 12.22 -3.73 -17.85
N THR A 209 11.35 -3.80 -18.86
CA THR A 209 11.23 -2.78 -19.93
C THR A 209 9.75 -2.46 -20.16
N GLY A 210 9.42 -1.19 -20.37
CA GLY A 210 8.05 -0.75 -20.61
C GLY A 210 7.38 -0.08 -19.42
N GLU A 211 6.06 0.09 -19.54
CA GLU A 211 5.26 0.82 -18.56
C GLU A 211 5.03 0.00 -17.29
N ARG A 212 5.23 0.63 -16.14
CA ARG A 212 4.95 0.05 -14.82
C ARG A 212 3.58 0.49 -14.34
N LYS A 213 2.82 -0.44 -13.74
CA LYS A 213 1.46 -0.18 -13.26
C LYS A 213 1.27 -0.66 -11.83
N GLY A 214 0.40 0.04 -11.10
CA GLY A 214 -0.05 -0.37 -9.77
C GLY A 214 0.70 0.26 -8.60
N ILE A 215 1.89 0.83 -8.79
CA ILE A 215 2.68 1.42 -7.69
C ILE A 215 1.97 2.63 -7.08
N TRP A 216 1.44 3.53 -7.93
CA TRP A 216 0.71 4.71 -7.45
C TRP A 216 -0.58 4.35 -6.70
N GLN A 217 -1.31 3.36 -7.20
CA GLN A 217 -2.50 2.85 -6.52
C GLN A 217 -2.13 2.21 -5.17
N ALA A 218 -1.04 1.44 -5.12
CA ALA A 218 -0.52 0.86 -3.89
C ALA A 218 -0.14 1.95 -2.87
N TYR A 219 0.55 2.99 -3.29
CA TYR A 219 0.88 4.15 -2.44
C TYR A 219 -0.38 4.79 -1.85
N LYS A 220 -1.35 5.15 -2.70
CA LYS A 220 -2.62 5.75 -2.24
C LYS A 220 -3.34 4.84 -1.22
N MET A 221 -3.33 3.54 -1.45
CA MET A 221 -4.00 2.57 -0.59
C MET A 221 -3.29 2.44 0.76
N ILE A 222 -1.97 2.28 0.78
CA ILE A 222 -1.17 2.24 2.01
C ILE A 222 -1.42 3.49 2.86
N THR A 223 -1.42 4.66 2.22
CA THR A 223 -1.67 5.93 2.91
C THR A 223 -3.07 6.01 3.53
N ARG A 224 -4.09 5.44 2.86
CA ARG A 224 -5.47 5.41 3.37
C ARG A 224 -5.68 4.41 4.51
N MET A 225 -5.06 3.23 4.42
CA MET A 225 -5.24 2.15 5.41
C MET A 225 -4.59 2.47 6.75
N SER A 226 -3.41 3.09 6.71
CA SER A 226 -2.55 3.31 7.86
C SER A 226 -3.17 4.19 8.99
N PRO A 227 -3.84 5.34 8.76
CA PRO A 227 -4.36 6.16 9.85
C PRO A 227 -5.41 5.48 10.71
N ASN A 228 -6.22 4.61 10.11
CA ASN A 228 -7.31 3.92 10.80
C ASN A 228 -6.78 2.85 11.77
N TYR A 229 -5.66 2.22 11.44
CA TYR A 229 -5.05 1.21 12.29
C TYR A 229 -4.52 1.81 13.60
N MET A 230 -3.73 2.87 13.55
CA MET A 230 -3.17 3.51 14.75
C MET A 230 -4.26 4.01 15.70
N ASN A 231 -5.33 4.59 15.17
CA ASN A 231 -6.47 5.03 15.98
C ASN A 231 -7.18 3.85 16.66
N ARG A 232 -7.35 2.71 15.95
CA ARG A 232 -7.94 1.49 16.52
C ARG A 232 -7.02 0.88 17.60
N MET A 233 -5.71 0.80 17.35
CA MET A 233 -4.75 0.24 18.31
C MET A 233 -4.65 1.09 19.57
N ASN A 234 -4.65 2.40 19.45
CA ASN A 234 -4.68 3.29 20.61
C ASN A 234 -5.96 3.09 21.44
N HIS A 235 -7.10 2.87 20.78
CA HIS A 235 -8.35 2.58 21.44
C HIS A 235 -8.33 1.21 22.16
N ILE A 236 -7.82 0.17 21.51
CA ILE A 236 -7.68 -1.19 22.07
C ILE A 236 -6.73 -1.16 23.28
N ARG A 237 -5.55 -0.55 23.16
CA ARG A 237 -4.60 -0.39 24.28
C ARG A 237 -5.22 0.38 25.46
N ALA A 238 -5.99 1.41 25.17
CA ALA A 238 -6.68 2.17 26.21
C ALA A 238 -7.74 1.35 26.95
N VAL A 239 -8.45 0.47 26.23
CA VAL A 239 -9.43 -0.47 26.82
C VAL A 239 -8.75 -1.56 27.63
N GLU A 240 -7.69 -2.17 27.12
CA GLU A 240 -6.89 -3.20 27.81
C GLU A 240 -6.29 -2.65 29.11
N ASN A 241 -5.71 -1.46 29.07
CA ASN A 241 -5.18 -0.79 30.25
C ASN A 241 -6.26 -0.52 31.30
N LYS A 242 -7.47 -0.11 30.90
CA LYS A 242 -8.60 0.05 31.82
C LYS A 242 -9.02 -1.29 32.46
N VAL A 243 -9.07 -2.36 31.68
CA VAL A 243 -9.43 -3.70 32.16
C VAL A 243 -8.37 -4.23 33.14
N ASN A 244 -7.09 -4.06 32.85
CA ASN A 244 -6.02 -4.49 33.72
C ASN A 244 -5.97 -3.71 35.03
N ASN A 245 -6.16 -2.39 34.99
CA ASN A 245 -6.26 -1.56 36.19
C ASN A 245 -7.47 -1.96 37.05
N THR A 246 -8.61 -2.26 36.44
CA THR A 246 -9.82 -2.70 37.17
C THR A 246 -9.62 -4.08 37.84
N LYS A 247 -8.87 -4.98 37.19
CA LYS A 247 -8.48 -6.28 37.80
C LYS A 247 -7.53 -6.09 38.97
N HIS A 248 -6.53 -5.21 38.84
CA HIS A 248 -5.58 -4.93 39.91
C HIS A 248 -6.25 -4.30 41.14
N ASP A 249 -7.22 -3.40 40.92
CA ASP A 249 -7.98 -2.78 42.00
C ASP A 249 -8.94 -3.78 42.70
N LYS A 250 -9.49 -4.74 41.97
CA LYS A 250 -10.33 -5.82 42.56
C LYS A 250 -9.48 -6.77 43.42
N VAL A 251 -8.26 -7.13 42.97
CA VAL A 251 -7.31 -7.97 43.74
C VAL A 251 -6.90 -7.26 45.03
N LYS A 252 -6.52 -5.97 44.97
CA LYS A 252 -6.18 -5.17 46.16
C LYS A 252 -7.33 -4.99 47.15
N ARG A 253 -8.58 -5.00 46.68
CA ARG A 253 -9.78 -4.93 47.56
C ARG A 253 -10.15 -6.31 48.15
N GLY A 254 -9.88 -7.39 47.40
CA GLY A 254 -10.08 -8.78 47.89
C GLY A 254 -9.14 -9.15 49.02
N ASP A 255 -7.86 -8.75 48.94
CA ASP A 255 -6.89 -9.03 49.99
C ASP A 255 -7.14 -8.20 51.29
N LYS A 256 -7.87 -7.09 51.24
CA LYS A 256 -8.27 -6.34 52.42
C LYS A 256 -9.50 -6.89 53.12
N ALA A 257 -10.28 -7.79 52.47
CA ALA A 257 -11.47 -8.41 53.05
C ALA A 257 -11.20 -9.72 53.78
N LEU A 258 -9.91 -10.21 53.78
CA LEU A 258 -9.51 -11.43 54.46
C LEU A 258 -8.68 -11.19 55.74
N VAL A 259 -8.59 -9.93 56.20
CA VAL A 259 -7.88 -9.55 57.45
C VAL A 259 -8.82 -8.81 58.37
N CYS A 260 -9.97 -9.42 58.69
CA CYS A 260 -10.81 -9.05 59.82
C CYS A 260 -11.36 -10.28 60.50
#